data_59d5ac7f958d6fed57f889650f57d467
#
_entry.id   59d5ac7f958d6fed57f889650f57d467
#
_cell.length_a   1.000
_cell.length_b   1.000
_cell.length_c   1.000
_cell.angle_alpha   90.00
_cell.angle_beta   90.00
_cell.angle_gamma   90.00
#
_symmetry.space_group_name_H-M   'P 1'
#
loop_
_entity.id
_entity.type
_entity.pdbx_description
1 polymer ?
#
loop_
_entity_poly.entity_id
_entity_poly.type
_entity_poly.pdbx_seq_one_letter_code
_entity_poly.pdbx_strand_id
1 'polypeptide(L)'
;LSLGMPNLAFIETATRLLESTGYRVTYIPQQDVTVEFYRRLPARGDDLILLRVHSSGRLVTKSGTVVDDSSISLCTGEPLSKAYPKERNSGQLGGFETLGTEQLFFSVRGEFFARSASGKFPQSVIVIMGCEGLRIPRTAEIFLDLGAQAVIGWNDQSSTHVMDAPAAPFLEAWLRQPQTWKEAVATARRSVES
;
A
#
# COMPACT_ATOMS: atom_id res chain seq x y z
N LEU A 1 -11.16 -13.55 -2.89
CA LEU A 1 -11.13 -12.27 -3.61
C LEU A 1 -9.67 -11.79 -3.68
N SER A 2 -9.17 -11.50 -4.88
CA SER A 2 -7.85 -10.91 -5.09
C SER A 2 -7.86 -9.44 -4.65
N LEU A 3 -6.72 -8.92 -4.15
CA LEU A 3 -6.55 -7.48 -3.89
C LEU A 3 -6.70 -6.63 -5.17
N GLY A 4 -6.53 -7.24 -6.35
CA GLY A 4 -6.83 -6.62 -7.63
C GLY A 4 -8.33 -6.45 -7.91
N MET A 5 -9.21 -7.11 -7.13
CA MET A 5 -10.65 -6.91 -7.23
C MET A 5 -11.11 -5.86 -6.22
N PRO A 6 -11.91 -4.86 -6.64
CA PRO A 6 -12.42 -3.86 -5.71
C PRO A 6 -13.37 -4.52 -4.69
N ASN A 7 -13.21 -4.18 -3.42
CA ASN A 7 -14.21 -4.46 -2.39
C ASN A 7 -15.16 -3.25 -2.29
N LEU A 8 -16.23 -3.28 -3.06
CA LEU A 8 -17.17 -2.15 -3.15
C LEU A 8 -17.79 -1.79 -1.80
N ALA A 9 -18.10 -2.78 -0.96
CA ALA A 9 -18.65 -2.55 0.37
C ALA A 9 -17.65 -1.81 1.29
N PHE A 10 -16.36 -2.19 1.23
CA PHE A 10 -15.31 -1.48 1.96
C PHE A 10 -15.12 -0.06 1.43
N ILE A 11 -15.04 0.11 0.10
CA ILE A 11 -14.86 1.42 -0.54
C ILE A 11 -16.01 2.36 -0.13
N GLU A 12 -17.24 1.91 -0.22
CA GLU A 12 -18.42 2.70 0.16
C GLU A 12 -18.41 3.09 1.65
N THR A 13 -18.08 2.13 2.52
CA THR A 13 -18.01 2.36 3.97
C THR A 13 -16.92 3.35 4.32
N ALA A 14 -15.69 3.16 3.79
CA ALA A 14 -14.57 4.05 4.03
C ALA A 14 -14.84 5.46 3.49
N THR A 15 -15.40 5.57 2.29
CA THR A 15 -15.78 6.85 1.68
C THR A 15 -16.76 7.59 2.57
N ARG A 16 -17.86 6.96 2.96
CA ARG A 16 -18.88 7.56 3.82
C ARG A 16 -18.34 8.02 5.17
N LEU A 17 -17.47 7.20 5.80
CA LEU A 17 -16.84 7.56 7.06
C LEU A 17 -15.95 8.80 6.92
N LEU A 18 -15.10 8.82 5.93
CA LEU A 18 -14.16 9.92 5.67
C LEU A 18 -14.92 11.21 5.31
N GLU A 19 -15.88 11.15 4.42
CA GLU A 19 -16.69 12.33 4.01
C GLU A 19 -17.53 12.88 5.16
N SER A 20 -18.04 12.01 6.05
CA SER A 20 -18.80 12.45 7.24
C SER A 20 -17.95 13.27 8.23
N THR A 21 -16.63 13.21 8.13
CA THR A 21 -15.68 13.96 8.96
C THR A 21 -14.94 15.06 8.19
N GLY A 22 -15.42 15.38 6.97
CA GLY A 22 -14.93 16.52 6.17
C GLY A 22 -13.79 16.20 5.20
N TYR A 23 -13.37 14.94 5.08
CA TYR A 23 -12.40 14.55 4.05
C TYR A 23 -13.04 14.53 2.66
N ARG A 24 -12.26 14.91 1.66
CA ARG A 24 -12.58 14.65 0.25
C ARG A 24 -11.93 13.35 -0.18
N VAL A 25 -12.71 12.36 -0.58
CA VAL A 25 -12.20 11.04 -0.98
C VAL A 25 -12.01 10.97 -2.49
N THR A 26 -10.88 10.42 -2.93
CA THR A 26 -10.59 10.09 -4.32
C THR A 26 -10.28 8.60 -4.40
N TYR A 27 -11.15 7.83 -5.02
CA TYR A 27 -10.90 6.43 -5.31
C TYR A 27 -10.09 6.29 -6.61
N ILE A 28 -8.98 5.57 -6.54
CA ILE A 28 -8.12 5.26 -7.69
C ILE A 28 -8.29 3.78 -8.03
N PRO A 29 -8.92 3.42 -9.16
CA PRO A 29 -9.09 2.03 -9.55
C PRO A 29 -7.75 1.39 -9.94
N GLN A 30 -7.68 0.06 -9.86
CA GLN A 30 -6.43 -0.70 -10.02
C GLN A 30 -5.67 -0.34 -11.30
N GLN A 31 -6.34 -0.23 -12.43
CA GLN A 31 -5.70 0.08 -13.72
C GLN A 31 -5.01 1.44 -13.76
N ASP A 32 -5.40 2.37 -12.89
CA ASP A 32 -4.82 3.71 -12.78
C ASP A 32 -3.69 3.78 -11.74
N VAL A 33 -3.49 2.71 -10.97
CA VAL A 33 -2.35 2.56 -10.05
C VAL A 33 -1.13 2.11 -10.84
N THR A 34 -0.54 3.02 -11.59
CA THR A 34 0.61 2.79 -12.48
C THR A 34 1.94 3.09 -11.79
N VAL A 35 3.06 2.81 -12.46
CA VAL A 35 4.39 3.27 -12.01
C VAL A 35 4.42 4.79 -11.88
N GLU A 36 3.80 5.50 -12.82
CA GLU A 36 3.74 6.96 -12.80
C GLU A 36 2.83 7.50 -11.68
N PHE A 37 1.74 6.80 -11.34
CA PHE A 37 0.94 7.10 -10.16
C PHE A 37 1.81 7.07 -8.90
N TYR A 38 2.58 6.00 -8.69
CA TYR A 38 3.50 5.89 -7.54
C TYR A 38 4.61 6.94 -7.57
N ARG A 39 5.10 7.32 -8.75
CA ARG A 39 6.09 8.40 -8.90
C ARG A 39 5.58 9.72 -8.33
N ARG A 40 4.31 10.03 -8.56
CA ARG A 40 3.66 11.28 -8.12
C ARG A 40 3.00 11.20 -6.75
N LEU A 41 2.91 10.01 -6.17
CA LEU A 41 2.18 9.78 -4.92
C LEU A 41 2.60 10.73 -3.79
N PRO A 42 3.91 10.97 -3.52
CA PRO A 42 4.30 11.89 -2.46
C PRO A 42 3.91 13.36 -2.72
N ALA A 43 3.79 13.76 -3.99
CA ALA A 43 3.46 15.14 -4.37
C ALA A 43 1.96 15.42 -4.48
N ARG A 44 1.08 14.42 -4.26
CA ARG A 44 -0.37 14.57 -4.42
C ARG A 44 -1.02 15.45 -3.36
N GLY A 45 -0.40 15.57 -2.19
CA GLY A 45 -0.95 16.38 -1.11
C GLY A 45 -2.07 15.69 -0.32
N ASP A 46 -2.17 14.36 -0.39
CA ASP A 46 -3.19 13.59 0.31
C ASP A 46 -2.82 13.46 1.81
N ASP A 47 -3.75 13.75 2.73
CA ASP A 47 -3.54 13.62 4.20
C ASP A 47 -3.59 12.16 4.65
N LEU A 48 -4.44 11.34 4.02
CA LEU A 48 -4.58 9.92 4.27
C LEU A 48 -4.50 9.14 2.95
N ILE A 49 -3.69 8.10 2.94
CA ILE A 49 -3.49 7.23 1.78
C ILE A 49 -3.77 5.78 2.21
N LEU A 50 -4.79 5.17 1.64
CA LEU A 50 -5.12 3.75 1.83
C LEU A 50 -4.65 2.96 0.61
N LEU A 51 -3.51 2.28 0.71
CA LEU A 51 -2.93 1.45 -0.36
C LEU A 51 -3.44 0.01 -0.24
N ARG A 52 -4.60 -0.28 -0.83
CA ARG A 52 -5.15 -1.63 -0.92
C ARG A 52 -4.60 -2.33 -2.17
N VAL A 53 -3.39 -2.87 -2.05
CA VAL A 53 -2.61 -3.42 -3.17
C VAL A 53 -1.92 -4.73 -2.76
N HIS A 54 -1.63 -5.60 -3.72
CA HIS A 54 -0.70 -6.70 -3.46
C HIS A 54 0.66 -6.15 -3.07
N SER A 55 1.25 -6.70 -2.03
CA SER A 55 2.60 -6.37 -1.60
C SER A 55 3.35 -7.62 -1.14
N SER A 56 4.66 -7.58 -1.21
CA SER A 56 5.53 -8.65 -0.73
C SER A 56 6.88 -8.09 -0.30
N GLY A 57 7.40 -8.63 0.79
CA GLY A 57 8.79 -8.46 1.22
C GLY A 57 9.71 -9.58 0.73
N ARG A 58 9.27 -10.38 -0.24
CA ARG A 58 9.99 -11.54 -0.74
C ARG A 58 10.22 -11.44 -2.24
N LEU A 59 11.35 -12.01 -2.68
CA LEU A 59 11.71 -12.17 -4.08
C LEU A 59 11.80 -13.64 -4.43
N VAL A 60 11.39 -13.99 -5.66
CA VAL A 60 11.72 -15.27 -6.26
C VAL A 60 12.95 -15.08 -7.15
N THR A 61 14.04 -15.75 -6.82
CA THR A 61 15.28 -15.71 -7.61
C THR A 61 15.11 -16.46 -8.94
N LYS A 62 16.07 -16.30 -9.85
CA LYS A 62 16.09 -17.04 -11.12
C LYS A 62 16.12 -18.57 -10.93
N SER A 63 16.62 -19.06 -9.80
CA SER A 63 16.63 -20.48 -9.43
C SER A 63 15.32 -20.94 -8.80
N GLY A 64 14.31 -20.08 -8.65
CA GLY A 64 13.05 -20.39 -7.98
C GLY A 64 13.11 -20.32 -6.44
N THR A 65 14.24 -19.93 -5.87
CA THR A 65 14.39 -19.80 -4.41
C THR A 65 13.70 -18.52 -3.94
N VAL A 66 12.89 -18.63 -2.89
CA VAL A 66 12.29 -17.46 -2.22
C VAL A 66 13.28 -16.91 -1.21
N VAL A 67 13.57 -15.61 -1.29
CA VAL A 67 14.44 -14.88 -0.36
C VAL A 67 13.75 -13.60 0.10
N ASP A 68 14.15 -13.09 1.26
CA ASP A 68 13.70 -11.77 1.69
C ASP A 68 14.28 -10.69 0.78
N ASP A 69 13.45 -9.70 0.43
CA ASP A 69 13.87 -8.52 -0.32
C ASP A 69 14.51 -7.47 0.63
N SER A 70 15.12 -6.45 0.06
CA SER A 70 15.66 -5.30 0.79
C SER A 70 14.58 -4.29 1.20
N SER A 71 13.41 -4.34 0.57
CA SER A 71 12.25 -3.49 0.82
C SER A 71 10.96 -4.16 0.37
N ILE A 72 9.82 -3.62 0.80
CA ILE A 72 8.52 -4.10 0.31
C ILE A 72 8.31 -3.64 -1.13
N SER A 73 7.81 -4.56 -1.96
CA SER A 73 7.29 -4.29 -3.31
C SER A 73 5.79 -4.06 -3.25
N LEU A 74 5.31 -2.99 -3.90
CA LEU A 74 3.90 -2.66 -4.07
C LEU A 74 3.50 -2.92 -5.52
N CYS A 75 2.48 -3.74 -5.74
CA CYS A 75 2.00 -4.09 -7.09
C CYS A 75 1.28 -2.89 -7.73
N THR A 76 1.44 -2.75 -9.05
CA THR A 76 0.68 -1.81 -9.88
C THR A 76 -0.46 -2.53 -10.62
N GLY A 77 -1.33 -1.75 -11.28
CA GLY A 77 -2.25 -2.25 -12.31
C GLY A 77 -1.67 -2.14 -13.72
N GLU A 78 -0.40 -1.71 -13.86
CA GLU A 78 0.26 -1.55 -15.15
C GLU A 78 0.94 -2.85 -15.60
N PRO A 79 0.57 -3.41 -16.77
CA PRO A 79 1.20 -4.63 -17.29
C PRO A 79 2.71 -4.47 -17.48
N LEU A 80 3.47 -5.50 -17.10
CA LEU A 80 4.92 -5.53 -17.27
C LEU A 80 5.28 -5.42 -18.75
N SER A 81 6.19 -4.52 -19.07
CA SER A 81 6.64 -4.24 -20.44
C SER A 81 8.13 -3.89 -20.47
N LYS A 82 8.63 -3.43 -21.62
CA LYS A 82 9.99 -2.89 -21.77
C LYS A 82 10.13 -1.43 -21.28
N ALA A 83 9.07 -0.81 -20.79
CA ALA A 83 9.10 0.53 -20.22
C ALA A 83 10.02 0.63 -18.99
N TYR A 84 10.37 1.83 -18.62
CA TYR A 84 11.18 2.16 -17.43
C TYR A 84 12.54 1.41 -17.34
N PRO A 85 13.36 1.38 -18.41
CA PRO A 85 14.58 0.57 -18.41
C PRO A 85 15.59 0.99 -17.34
N LYS A 86 15.64 2.26 -16.98
CA LYS A 86 16.55 2.78 -15.93
C LYS A 86 16.18 2.25 -14.55
N GLU A 87 14.91 2.37 -14.18
CA GLU A 87 14.37 1.92 -12.90
C GLU A 87 14.42 0.40 -12.75
N ARG A 88 14.17 -0.33 -13.84
CA ARG A 88 14.29 -1.80 -13.87
C ARG A 88 15.74 -2.25 -13.69
N ASN A 89 16.68 -1.66 -14.44
CA ASN A 89 18.09 -2.01 -14.36
C ASN A 89 18.72 -1.68 -13.00
N SER A 90 18.18 -0.67 -12.31
CA SER A 90 18.62 -0.29 -10.96
C SER A 90 17.85 -1.01 -9.84
N GLY A 91 16.98 -1.98 -10.16
CA GLY A 91 16.24 -2.77 -9.20
C GLY A 91 15.14 -2.02 -8.45
N GLN A 92 14.73 -0.85 -8.92
CA GLN A 92 13.64 -0.06 -8.33
C GLN A 92 12.25 -0.60 -8.71
N LEU A 93 12.17 -1.28 -9.86
CA LEU A 93 10.96 -1.94 -10.35
C LEU A 93 11.21 -3.44 -10.53
N GLY A 94 10.20 -4.22 -10.17
CA GLY A 94 10.13 -5.65 -10.39
C GLY A 94 8.92 -6.05 -11.21
N GLY A 95 8.75 -7.37 -11.39
CA GLY A 95 7.52 -7.99 -11.89
C GLY A 95 6.77 -8.64 -10.75
N PHE A 96 5.47 -8.62 -10.81
CA PHE A 96 4.58 -9.27 -9.85
C PHE A 96 3.58 -10.14 -10.61
N GLU A 97 3.48 -11.41 -10.22
CA GLU A 97 2.51 -12.35 -10.78
C GLU A 97 1.26 -12.36 -9.91
N THR A 98 0.09 -12.18 -10.50
CA THR A 98 -1.18 -12.27 -9.80
C THR A 98 -1.73 -13.69 -9.92
N LEU A 99 -2.13 -14.29 -8.80
CA LEU A 99 -2.73 -15.61 -8.78
C LEU A 99 -3.90 -15.72 -9.76
N GLY A 100 -3.86 -16.71 -10.65
CA GLY A 100 -4.92 -17.00 -11.62
C GLY A 100 -4.80 -16.27 -12.95
N THR A 101 -3.72 -15.55 -13.21
CA THR A 101 -3.41 -14.96 -14.51
C THR A 101 -1.95 -15.22 -14.88
N GLU A 102 -1.64 -15.43 -16.16
CA GLU A 102 -0.26 -15.45 -16.67
C GLU A 102 0.31 -14.04 -16.88
N GLN A 103 -0.49 -13.01 -16.59
CA GLN A 103 -0.11 -11.62 -16.78
C GLN A 103 0.77 -11.14 -15.62
N LEU A 104 1.97 -10.70 -15.98
CA LEU A 104 2.85 -9.99 -15.05
C LEU A 104 2.52 -8.49 -15.05
N PHE A 105 2.58 -7.89 -13.87
CA PHE A 105 2.43 -6.46 -13.66
C PHE A 105 3.73 -5.87 -13.10
N PHE A 106 3.94 -4.57 -13.26
CA PHE A 106 5.02 -3.92 -12.54
C PHE A 106 4.78 -3.95 -11.03
N SER A 107 5.87 -4.06 -10.28
CA SER A 107 5.89 -3.75 -8.85
C SER A 107 6.91 -2.66 -8.56
N VAL A 108 6.57 -1.79 -7.63
CA VAL A 108 7.39 -0.65 -7.20
C VAL A 108 7.99 -0.97 -5.85
N ARG A 109 9.33 -0.94 -5.74
CA ARG A 109 10.07 -1.22 -4.52
C ARG A 109 10.30 0.07 -3.72
N GLY A 110 10.63 -0.05 -2.44
CA GLY A 110 10.89 1.11 -1.58
C GLY A 110 11.90 2.09 -2.17
N GLU A 111 12.99 1.57 -2.75
CA GLU A 111 14.05 2.39 -3.38
C GLU A 111 13.57 3.26 -4.54
N PHE A 112 12.47 2.89 -5.20
CA PHE A 112 11.85 3.74 -6.23
C PHE A 112 11.37 5.07 -5.63
N PHE A 113 10.73 5.02 -4.47
CA PHE A 113 10.29 6.25 -3.80
C PHE A 113 11.46 7.12 -3.38
N ALA A 114 12.54 6.53 -2.88
CA ALA A 114 13.73 7.27 -2.48
C ALA A 114 14.46 7.96 -3.65
N ARG A 115 14.42 7.38 -4.86
CA ARG A 115 15.25 7.80 -6.00
C ARG A 115 14.49 8.40 -7.16
N SER A 116 13.25 7.99 -7.38
CA SER A 116 12.48 8.30 -8.59
C SER A 116 11.13 8.94 -8.33
N ALA A 117 10.64 8.99 -7.09
CA ALA A 117 9.42 9.68 -6.75
C ALA A 117 9.61 11.20 -6.75
N SER A 118 8.53 11.93 -6.93
CA SER A 118 8.50 13.40 -6.98
C SER A 118 7.83 13.96 -5.73
N GLY A 119 8.42 15.01 -5.17
CA GLY A 119 7.84 15.73 -4.03
C GLY A 119 8.02 15.01 -2.69
N LYS A 120 7.20 15.41 -1.71
CA LYS A 120 7.19 14.88 -0.34
C LYS A 120 5.76 14.74 0.14
N PHE A 121 5.54 13.82 1.07
CA PHE A 121 4.27 13.69 1.77
C PHE A 121 4.07 14.88 2.73
N PRO A 122 2.90 15.54 2.70
CA PRO A 122 2.60 16.67 3.60
C PRO A 122 2.12 16.17 4.97
N GLN A 123 2.93 15.39 5.71
CA GLN A 123 2.51 14.74 6.96
C GLN A 123 1.40 13.68 6.76
N SER A 124 1.37 13.04 5.60
CA SER A 124 0.38 12.00 5.28
C SER A 124 0.44 10.82 6.23
N VAL A 125 -0.70 10.21 6.51
CA VAL A 125 -0.77 8.86 7.09
C VAL A 125 -0.97 7.86 5.97
N ILE A 126 -0.11 6.85 5.92
CA ILE A 126 -0.12 5.83 4.87
C ILE A 126 -0.49 4.49 5.49
N VAL A 127 -1.58 3.88 5.01
CA VAL A 127 -2.01 2.54 5.42
C VAL A 127 -1.78 1.57 4.26
N ILE A 128 -0.84 0.65 4.43
CA ILE A 128 -0.55 -0.38 3.43
C ILE A 128 -1.44 -1.59 3.72
N MET A 129 -2.54 -1.71 2.99
CA MET A 129 -3.49 -2.82 3.05
C MET A 129 -3.06 -3.92 2.08
N GLY A 130 -1.89 -4.49 2.31
CA GLY A 130 -1.27 -5.55 1.52
C GLY A 130 -0.53 -6.55 2.40
N CYS A 131 -0.23 -7.73 1.84
CA CYS A 131 0.56 -8.75 2.54
C CYS A 131 1.95 -8.21 2.86
N GLU A 132 2.46 -8.53 4.07
CA GLU A 132 3.84 -8.20 4.45
C GLU A 132 4.20 -6.71 4.35
N GLY A 133 3.23 -5.79 4.32
CA GLY A 133 3.44 -4.35 4.09
C GLY A 133 4.42 -3.67 5.05
N LEU A 134 4.62 -4.24 6.24
CA LEU A 134 5.62 -3.80 7.24
C LEU A 134 6.62 -4.91 7.62
N ARG A 135 6.66 -6.03 6.88
CA ARG A 135 7.62 -7.12 7.16
C ARG A 135 9.07 -6.61 7.12
N ILE A 136 9.37 -5.76 6.15
CA ILE A 136 10.68 -5.12 6.01
C ILE A 136 10.47 -3.62 6.23
N PRO A 137 11.07 -3.03 7.28
CA PRO A 137 10.82 -1.64 7.67
C PRO A 137 11.24 -0.60 6.61
N ARG A 138 12.16 -0.98 5.73
CA ARG A 138 12.82 -0.05 4.80
C ARG A 138 11.86 0.82 3.97
N THR A 139 10.75 0.26 3.47
CA THR A 139 9.77 1.06 2.71
C THR A 139 9.07 2.09 3.60
N ALA A 140 8.71 1.69 4.83
CA ALA A 140 8.11 2.61 5.80
C ALA A 140 9.09 3.73 6.20
N GLU A 141 10.36 3.39 6.44
CA GLU A 141 11.41 4.38 6.72
C GLU A 141 11.54 5.40 5.59
N ILE A 142 11.57 4.95 4.33
CA ILE A 142 11.61 5.83 3.16
C ILE A 142 10.37 6.76 3.11
N PHE A 143 9.18 6.25 3.41
CA PHE A 143 7.98 7.09 3.44
C PHE A 143 8.04 8.15 4.56
N LEU A 144 8.56 7.79 5.74
CA LEU A 144 8.79 8.73 6.83
C LEU A 144 9.84 9.80 6.45
N ASP A 145 10.97 9.40 5.83
CA ASP A 145 12.00 10.30 5.33
C ASP A 145 11.46 11.26 4.26
N LEU A 146 10.48 10.82 3.49
CA LEU A 146 9.75 11.64 2.50
C LEU A 146 8.65 12.50 3.12
N GLY A 147 8.48 12.51 4.45
CA GLY A 147 7.60 13.40 5.17
C GLY A 147 6.26 12.80 5.61
N ALA A 148 6.04 11.49 5.44
CA ALA A 148 4.88 10.84 6.03
C ALA A 148 4.91 10.95 7.56
N GLN A 149 3.75 11.17 8.18
CA GLN A 149 3.61 11.23 9.64
C GLN A 149 3.61 9.82 10.27
N ALA A 150 2.98 8.88 9.60
CA ALA A 150 2.89 7.49 10.03
C ALA A 150 2.73 6.54 8.86
N VAL A 151 3.25 5.31 9.03
CA VAL A 151 3.00 4.19 8.12
C VAL A 151 2.43 3.05 8.94
N ILE A 152 1.28 2.54 8.54
CA ILE A 152 0.52 1.48 9.20
C ILE A 152 0.36 0.32 8.21
N GLY A 153 0.42 -0.92 8.67
CA GLY A 153 0.26 -2.08 7.80
C GLY A 153 0.41 -3.39 8.56
N TRP A 154 0.49 -4.46 7.81
CA TRP A 154 0.64 -5.83 8.31
C TRP A 154 2.07 -6.31 8.09
N ASN A 155 2.61 -7.06 9.03
CA ASN A 155 3.97 -7.60 8.95
C ASN A 155 4.01 -9.06 8.47
N ASP A 156 2.87 -9.67 8.18
CA ASP A 156 2.77 -11.04 7.71
C ASP A 156 1.80 -11.17 6.54
N GLN A 157 1.75 -12.37 5.95
CA GLN A 157 0.77 -12.69 4.91
C GLN A 157 -0.63 -12.70 5.51
N SER A 158 -1.56 -12.07 4.82
CA SER A 158 -2.94 -11.95 5.27
C SER A 158 -3.90 -12.12 4.09
N SER A 159 -5.05 -12.73 4.34
CA SER A 159 -6.12 -12.76 3.34
C SER A 159 -6.73 -11.37 3.17
N THR A 160 -7.37 -11.13 2.02
CA THR A 160 -8.08 -9.86 1.76
C THR A 160 -9.12 -9.54 2.83
N HIS A 161 -9.80 -10.56 3.35
CA HIS A 161 -10.78 -10.40 4.42
C HIS A 161 -10.12 -9.89 5.71
N VAL A 162 -8.98 -10.47 6.09
CA VAL A 162 -8.22 -10.05 7.28
C VAL A 162 -7.64 -8.63 7.15
N MET A 163 -7.41 -8.15 5.94
CA MET A 163 -6.93 -6.79 5.70
C MET A 163 -8.07 -5.76 5.66
N ASP A 164 -9.20 -6.10 5.07
CA ASP A 164 -10.34 -5.20 4.92
C ASP A 164 -11.14 -5.08 6.25
N ALA A 165 -11.27 -6.18 6.99
CA ALA A 165 -12.07 -6.22 8.22
C ALA A 165 -11.61 -5.21 9.30
N PRO A 166 -10.32 -5.07 9.66
CA PRO A 166 -9.88 -4.11 10.67
C PRO A 166 -9.79 -2.67 10.15
N ALA A 167 -9.82 -2.45 8.83
CA ALA A 167 -9.64 -1.12 8.27
C ALA A 167 -10.82 -0.19 8.58
N ALA A 168 -12.07 -0.67 8.54
CA ALA A 168 -13.22 0.13 8.91
C ALA A 168 -13.24 0.48 10.41
N PRO A 169 -13.06 -0.46 11.37
CA PRO A 169 -12.87 -0.15 12.78
C PRO A 169 -11.70 0.79 13.06
N PHE A 170 -10.59 0.66 12.34
CA PHE A 170 -9.47 1.59 12.43
C PHE A 170 -9.88 3.02 12.05
N LEU A 171 -10.55 3.18 10.90
CA LEU A 171 -11.03 4.48 10.45
C LEU A 171 -12.05 5.08 11.43
N GLU A 172 -12.99 4.28 11.91
CA GLU A 172 -13.97 4.73 12.91
C GLU A 172 -13.31 5.18 14.21
N ALA A 173 -12.39 4.39 14.74
CA ALA A 173 -11.68 4.74 15.96
C ALA A 173 -10.89 6.02 15.78
N TRP A 174 -10.19 6.17 14.65
CA TRP A 174 -9.37 7.34 14.38
C TRP A 174 -10.19 8.61 14.12
N LEU A 175 -11.26 8.50 13.32
CA LEU A 175 -12.00 9.68 12.85
C LEU A 175 -13.01 10.22 13.88
N ARG A 176 -13.56 9.37 14.75
CA ARG A 176 -14.65 9.74 15.67
C ARG A 176 -14.22 10.07 17.09
N GLN A 177 -13.00 9.73 17.47
CA GLN A 177 -12.51 9.92 18.83
C GLN A 177 -11.13 10.58 18.81
N PRO A 178 -10.82 11.47 19.77
CA PRO A 178 -9.47 12.02 19.91
C PRO A 178 -8.53 10.91 20.41
N GLN A 179 -8.02 10.10 19.51
CA GLN A 179 -7.09 9.01 19.80
C GLN A 179 -5.80 9.18 19.01
N THR A 180 -4.73 8.65 19.55
CA THR A 180 -3.49 8.47 18.82
C THR A 180 -3.64 7.33 17.78
N TRP A 181 -2.82 7.34 16.75
CA TRP A 181 -2.71 6.25 15.77
C TRP A 181 -2.52 4.89 16.43
N LYS A 182 -1.72 4.86 17.50
CA LYS A 182 -1.44 3.64 18.27
C LYS A 182 -2.69 3.06 18.91
N GLU A 183 -3.54 3.89 19.46
CA GLU A 183 -4.81 3.49 20.08
C GLU A 183 -5.82 3.03 19.02
N ALA A 184 -5.91 3.73 17.88
CA ALA A 184 -6.76 3.32 16.76
C ALA A 184 -6.34 1.96 16.19
N VAL A 185 -5.04 1.70 16.02
CA VAL A 185 -4.52 0.40 15.61
C VAL A 185 -4.83 -0.69 16.66
N ALA A 186 -4.69 -0.39 17.95
CA ALA A 186 -5.02 -1.34 19.00
C ALA A 186 -6.53 -1.69 19.02
N THR A 187 -7.40 -0.72 18.74
CA THR A 187 -8.84 -0.94 18.59
C THR A 187 -9.16 -1.83 17.40
N ALA A 188 -8.55 -1.56 16.24
CA ALA A 188 -8.69 -2.37 15.03
C ALA A 188 -8.24 -3.82 15.24
N ARG A 189 -7.13 -4.05 15.98
CA ARG A 189 -6.68 -5.41 16.34
C ARG A 189 -7.72 -6.18 17.13
N ARG A 190 -8.25 -5.59 18.20
CA ARG A 190 -9.26 -6.25 19.04
C ARG A 190 -10.52 -6.62 18.27
N SER A 191 -10.90 -5.88 17.26
CA SER A 191 -12.09 -6.17 16.45
C SER A 191 -11.95 -7.39 15.53
N VAL A 192 -10.74 -7.92 15.34
CA VAL A 192 -10.46 -9.10 14.49
C VAL A 192 -10.21 -10.35 15.35
N GLU A 193 -9.84 -10.15 16.63
CA GLU A 193 -9.56 -11.23 17.59
C GLU A 193 -10.83 -11.69 18.34
N SER A 194 -11.95 -10.98 18.19
CA SER A 194 -13.26 -11.28 18.78
C SER A 194 -14.16 -12.02 17.79
#